data_d5121649fb6528d9262d3aaa58a1a9a5
#
_entry.id   d5121649fb6528d9262d3aaa58a1a9a5
#
_cell.length_a   1.000
_cell.length_b   1.000
_cell.length_c   1.000
_cell.angle_alpha   90.00
_cell.angle_beta   90.00
_cell.angle_gamma   90.00
#
_symmetry.space_group_name_H-M   'P 1'
#
loop_
_entity.id
_entity.type
_entity.pdbx_description
1 polymer ?
#
loop_
_entity_poly.entity_id
_entity_poly.type
_entity_poly.pdbx_seq_one_letter_code
_entity_poly.pdbx_strand_id
1 'polypeptide(L)'
;MTSTLLIAFRHPVVRLSMIAIFLFGFTGAATSPYQSVIGITELGLSDGFYSILIFAAAAVNVIVSLWVGVLADRIGNYRILLMTVMTFGIFGYGLVYAVPVPASFVFCTLIMLPVYNSMTSLLFANVRAIANAEGGRDAAAINSGVRAAISVAWVLVPGLVALVLVGRGSMLPAYLLACLGCIVNLAMVYFKLPAAEGSPPAKSHRHSYLASFAEVLSPRVFARLMAVSLVTSTLHVNAAVQPLIITGAAGGTVTDIGVVVGIVAFLEVVFIFVWARIQLHMHPVTALAAGAALYTVYLVLLGLSSAPWHVYVLTPLSAFAAAALISIPITYIQDLIADRPGLGSSLISVNLFLSGGLSAILFALGTRFSDYSGTALLGALAGILGFALLLYLDGGGARRKHRQ
;
A
#
# COMPACT_ATOMS: atom_id res chain seq x y z
N MET A 1 -8.50 17.41 -16.59
CA MET A 1 -8.10 15.99 -16.55
C MET A 1 -7.59 15.46 -17.89
N THR A 2 -8.26 15.70 -19.00
CA THR A 2 -7.84 15.20 -20.33
C THR A 2 -6.51 15.76 -20.82
N SER A 3 -6.19 17.03 -20.59
CA SER A 3 -4.92 17.64 -20.97
C SER A 3 -3.73 17.09 -20.20
N THR A 4 -3.90 16.82 -18.91
CA THR A 4 -2.86 16.34 -17.99
C THR A 4 -2.39 14.91 -18.34
N LEU A 5 -3.34 14.02 -18.63
CA LEU A 5 -3.03 12.65 -19.07
C LEU A 5 -2.39 12.64 -20.45
N LEU A 6 -2.84 13.50 -21.39
CA LEU A 6 -2.27 13.61 -22.72
C LEU A 6 -0.81 14.07 -22.71
N ILE A 7 -0.42 14.95 -21.80
CA ILE A 7 0.98 15.39 -21.62
C ILE A 7 1.84 14.20 -21.16
N ALA A 8 1.37 13.44 -20.16
CA ALA A 8 2.09 12.27 -19.65
C ALA A 8 2.28 11.18 -20.73
N PHE A 9 1.32 11.02 -21.64
CA PHE A 9 1.43 10.05 -22.76
C PHE A 9 2.32 10.51 -23.92
N ARG A 10 2.60 11.80 -24.05
CA ARG A 10 3.46 12.32 -25.13
C ARG A 10 4.93 11.95 -24.98
N HIS A 11 5.41 11.81 -23.73
CA HIS A 11 6.81 11.49 -23.48
C HIS A 11 7.05 9.97 -23.45
N PRO A 12 7.91 9.40 -24.34
CA PRO A 12 8.07 7.94 -24.45
C PRO A 12 8.51 7.28 -23.14
N VAL A 13 9.43 7.92 -22.40
CA VAL A 13 9.95 7.36 -21.13
C VAL A 13 8.91 7.43 -20.01
N VAL A 14 8.11 8.50 -19.96
CA VAL A 14 7.00 8.63 -19.00
C VAL A 14 5.94 7.55 -19.27
N ARG A 15 5.58 7.35 -20.54
CA ARG A 15 4.65 6.29 -20.93
C ARG A 15 5.16 4.90 -20.54
N LEU A 16 6.43 4.62 -20.76
CA LEU A 16 7.07 3.37 -20.31
C LEU A 16 7.03 3.22 -18.79
N SER A 17 7.33 4.28 -18.05
CA SER A 17 7.26 4.28 -16.59
C SER A 17 5.83 4.06 -16.09
N MET A 18 4.80 4.61 -16.76
CA MET A 18 3.39 4.34 -16.45
C MET A 18 3.01 2.88 -16.66
N ILE A 19 3.47 2.26 -17.75
CA ILE A 19 3.23 0.83 -18.02
C ILE A 19 3.99 -0.02 -17.00
N ALA A 20 5.25 0.33 -16.69
CA ALA A 20 6.04 -0.39 -15.70
C ALA A 20 5.40 -0.36 -14.31
N ILE A 21 4.85 0.78 -13.91
CA ILE A 21 4.18 0.92 -12.61
C ILE A 21 2.80 0.25 -12.59
N PHE A 22 2.10 0.22 -13.73
CA PHE A 22 0.88 -0.58 -13.89
C PHE A 22 1.19 -2.07 -13.69
N LEU A 23 2.24 -2.59 -14.34
CA LEU A 23 2.66 -3.98 -14.20
C LEU A 23 3.15 -4.30 -12.78
N PHE A 24 3.80 -3.35 -12.10
CA PHE A 24 4.09 -3.48 -10.68
C PHE A 24 2.80 -3.55 -9.84
N GLY A 25 1.85 -2.65 -10.07
CA GLY A 25 0.53 -2.67 -9.44
C GLY A 25 -0.23 -3.97 -9.73
N PHE A 26 -0.10 -4.50 -10.96
CA PHE A 26 -0.66 -5.79 -11.36
C PHE A 26 -0.17 -6.93 -10.45
N THR A 27 1.13 -7.02 -10.19
CA THR A 27 1.69 -8.10 -9.35
C THR A 27 1.20 -8.03 -7.92
N GLY A 28 1.15 -6.81 -7.34
CA GLY A 28 0.61 -6.58 -6.00
C GLY A 28 -0.88 -6.88 -5.90
N ALA A 29 -1.67 -6.36 -6.83
CA ALA A 29 -3.11 -6.56 -6.87
C ALA A 29 -3.51 -8.03 -7.17
N ALA A 30 -2.65 -8.76 -7.88
CA ALA A 30 -2.85 -10.20 -8.14
C ALA A 30 -2.63 -11.06 -6.90
N THR A 31 -1.66 -10.72 -6.05
CA THR A 31 -1.21 -11.62 -4.96
C THR A 31 -1.64 -11.19 -3.58
N SER A 32 -1.66 -9.87 -3.30
CA SER A 32 -1.93 -9.34 -1.97
C SER A 32 -3.27 -9.79 -1.36
N PRO A 33 -4.39 -9.84 -2.11
CA PRO A 33 -5.67 -10.29 -1.58
C PRO A 33 -5.69 -11.76 -1.12
N TYR A 34 -4.77 -12.56 -1.62
CA TYR A 34 -4.72 -14.01 -1.36
C TYR A 34 -3.58 -14.39 -0.41
N GLN A 35 -2.71 -13.45 -0.04
CA GLN A 35 -1.46 -13.74 0.67
C GLN A 35 -1.67 -14.42 2.02
N SER A 36 -2.66 -13.98 2.82
CA SER A 36 -2.94 -14.57 4.13
C SER A 36 -3.52 -15.99 3.98
N VAL A 37 -4.45 -16.19 3.06
CA VAL A 37 -5.06 -17.51 2.84
C VAL A 37 -4.03 -18.50 2.28
N ILE A 38 -3.18 -18.09 1.33
CA ILE A 38 -2.10 -18.94 0.81
C ILE A 38 -1.15 -19.32 1.95
N GLY A 39 -0.64 -18.35 2.71
CA GLY A 39 0.32 -18.59 3.77
C GLY A 39 -0.23 -19.50 4.87
N ILE A 40 -1.42 -19.22 5.35
CA ILE A 40 -2.01 -19.92 6.50
C ILE A 40 -2.74 -21.19 6.06
N THR A 41 -3.65 -21.10 5.08
CA THR A 41 -4.56 -22.20 4.75
C THR A 41 -3.92 -23.18 3.76
N GLU A 42 -3.25 -22.70 2.70
CA GLU A 42 -2.68 -23.60 1.69
C GLU A 42 -1.29 -24.15 2.11
N LEU A 43 -0.45 -23.30 2.71
CA LEU A 43 0.92 -23.66 3.06
C LEU A 43 1.09 -24.05 4.54
N GLY A 44 0.03 -23.91 5.36
CA GLY A 44 0.01 -24.41 6.74
C GLY A 44 0.86 -23.61 7.74
N LEU A 45 1.14 -22.33 7.47
CA LEU A 45 1.76 -21.47 8.46
C LEU A 45 0.80 -21.22 9.63
N SER A 46 1.32 -21.24 10.86
CA SER A 46 0.51 -20.80 11.99
C SER A 46 0.28 -19.28 11.94
N ASP A 47 -0.85 -18.82 12.46
CA ASP A 47 -1.23 -17.39 12.50
C ASP A 47 -0.14 -16.54 13.18
N GLY A 48 0.40 -17.04 14.31
CA GLY A 48 1.46 -16.35 15.02
C GLY A 48 2.75 -16.22 14.19
N PHE A 49 3.14 -17.28 13.47
CA PHE A 49 4.30 -17.24 12.61
C PHE A 49 4.08 -16.32 11.39
N TYR A 50 2.88 -16.36 10.80
CA TYR A 50 2.50 -15.44 9.72
C TYR A 50 2.57 -13.98 10.17
N SER A 51 2.12 -13.65 11.38
CA SER A 51 2.20 -12.31 11.95
C SER A 51 3.65 -11.84 12.07
N ILE A 52 4.54 -12.69 12.60
CA ILE A 52 5.97 -12.38 12.74
C ILE A 52 6.59 -12.18 11.34
N LEU A 53 6.23 -13.02 10.38
CA LEU A 53 6.71 -12.93 9.00
C LEU A 53 6.33 -11.58 8.37
N ILE A 54 5.06 -11.17 8.47
CA ILE A 54 4.61 -9.90 7.89
C ILE A 54 5.26 -8.70 8.58
N PHE A 55 5.40 -8.73 9.90
CA PHE A 55 6.12 -7.69 10.65
C PHE A 55 7.58 -7.58 10.19
N ALA A 56 8.27 -8.72 10.13
CA ALA A 56 9.67 -8.77 9.70
C ALA A 56 9.83 -8.33 8.24
N ALA A 57 8.93 -8.76 7.34
CA ALA A 57 8.93 -8.36 5.95
C ALA A 57 8.71 -6.84 5.79
N ALA A 58 7.84 -6.23 6.60
CA ALA A 58 7.65 -4.79 6.61
C ALA A 58 8.93 -4.05 7.04
N ALA A 59 9.63 -4.53 8.07
CA ALA A 59 10.90 -3.97 8.52
C ALA A 59 11.98 -4.08 7.44
N VAL A 60 12.14 -5.26 6.83
CA VAL A 60 13.08 -5.49 5.73
C VAL A 60 12.75 -4.60 4.54
N ASN A 61 11.48 -4.44 4.20
CA ASN A 61 11.03 -3.59 3.09
C ASN A 61 11.47 -2.12 3.27
N VAL A 62 11.37 -1.58 4.48
CA VAL A 62 11.83 -0.20 4.76
C VAL A 62 13.35 -0.10 4.61
N ILE A 63 14.10 -1.04 5.21
CA ILE A 63 15.56 -1.05 5.14
C ILE A 63 16.04 -1.14 3.68
N VAL A 64 15.48 -2.09 2.93
CA VAL A 64 15.83 -2.31 1.51
C VAL A 64 15.46 -1.10 0.66
N SER A 65 14.28 -0.51 0.86
CA SER A 65 13.85 0.67 0.10
C SER A 65 14.78 1.86 0.31
N LEU A 66 15.26 2.09 1.55
CA LEU A 66 16.25 3.12 1.84
C LEU A 66 17.60 2.81 1.17
N TRP A 67 18.06 1.57 1.25
CA TRP A 67 19.31 1.13 0.63
C TRP A 67 19.28 1.28 -0.89
N VAL A 68 18.22 0.83 -1.53
CA VAL A 68 18.03 0.93 -2.98
C VAL A 68 17.93 2.40 -3.42
N GLY A 69 17.28 3.27 -2.62
CA GLY A 69 17.25 4.70 -2.86
C GLY A 69 18.66 5.33 -2.88
N VAL A 70 19.47 5.04 -1.85
CA VAL A 70 20.87 5.51 -1.77
C VAL A 70 21.71 4.95 -2.94
N LEU A 71 21.49 3.69 -3.30
CA LEU A 71 22.20 3.05 -4.41
C LEU A 71 21.83 3.68 -5.74
N ALA A 72 20.57 4.04 -5.94
CA ALA A 72 20.08 4.73 -7.13
C ALA A 72 20.75 6.08 -7.33
N ASP A 73 20.88 6.86 -6.24
CA ASP A 73 21.54 8.15 -6.25
C ASP A 73 23.04 8.05 -6.57
N ARG A 74 23.68 6.94 -6.17
CA ARG A 74 25.13 6.70 -6.41
C ARG A 74 25.41 6.20 -7.81
N ILE A 75 24.62 5.25 -8.31
CA ILE A 75 24.86 4.61 -9.62
C ILE A 75 24.41 5.52 -10.75
N GLY A 76 23.37 6.34 -10.55
CA GLY A 76 22.79 7.20 -11.58
C GLY A 76 22.14 6.45 -12.76
N ASN A 77 22.16 5.13 -12.74
CA ASN A 77 21.59 4.28 -13.80
C ASN A 77 20.37 3.51 -13.29
N TYR A 78 19.22 4.16 -13.39
CA TYR A 78 17.95 3.58 -12.95
C TYR A 78 17.57 2.30 -13.72
N ARG A 79 17.99 2.15 -14.98
CA ARG A 79 17.66 0.97 -15.79
C ARG A 79 18.22 -0.31 -15.21
N ILE A 80 19.51 -0.32 -14.83
CA ILE A 80 20.16 -1.51 -14.25
C ILE A 80 19.48 -1.88 -12.93
N LEU A 81 19.23 -0.89 -12.07
CA LEU A 81 18.57 -1.13 -10.78
C LEU A 81 17.15 -1.67 -10.95
N LEU A 82 16.36 -1.09 -11.88
CA LEU A 82 15.02 -1.58 -12.20
C LEU A 82 15.05 -3.03 -12.68
N MET A 83 15.95 -3.38 -13.59
CA MET A 83 16.10 -4.75 -14.06
C MET A 83 16.47 -5.70 -12.90
N THR A 84 17.38 -5.28 -12.02
CA THR A 84 17.78 -6.08 -10.87
C THR A 84 16.59 -6.34 -9.94
N VAL A 85 15.84 -5.32 -9.53
CA VAL A 85 14.72 -5.52 -8.61
C VAL A 85 13.58 -6.33 -9.27
N MET A 86 13.36 -6.18 -10.58
CA MET A 86 12.39 -7.02 -11.32
C MET A 86 12.77 -8.49 -11.33
N THR A 87 14.07 -8.81 -11.42
CA THR A 87 14.57 -10.19 -11.33
C THR A 87 14.22 -10.81 -9.97
N PHE A 88 14.35 -10.05 -8.89
CA PHE A 88 13.88 -10.49 -7.56
C PHE A 88 12.36 -10.75 -7.53
N GLY A 89 11.57 -9.96 -8.25
CA GLY A 89 10.12 -10.21 -8.39
C GLY A 89 9.83 -11.52 -9.14
N ILE A 90 10.53 -11.79 -10.24
CA ILE A 90 10.38 -13.05 -11.01
C ILE A 90 10.68 -14.25 -10.12
N PHE A 91 11.83 -14.23 -9.43
CA PHE A 91 12.19 -15.33 -8.52
C PHE A 91 11.27 -15.40 -7.31
N GLY A 92 10.90 -14.26 -6.74
CA GLY A 92 10.02 -14.19 -5.57
C GLY A 92 8.64 -14.78 -5.81
N TYR A 93 7.97 -14.37 -6.87
CA TYR A 93 6.66 -14.94 -7.23
C TYR A 93 6.79 -16.32 -7.87
N GLY A 94 7.77 -16.51 -8.75
CA GLY A 94 7.98 -17.77 -9.44
C GLY A 94 8.33 -18.93 -8.52
N LEU A 95 9.17 -18.71 -7.50
CA LEU A 95 9.57 -19.75 -6.55
C LEU A 95 8.39 -20.19 -5.66
N VAL A 96 7.55 -19.25 -5.19
CA VAL A 96 6.35 -19.60 -4.42
C VAL A 96 5.41 -20.47 -5.24
N TYR A 97 5.25 -20.18 -6.54
CA TYR A 97 4.41 -21.00 -7.42
C TYR A 97 5.03 -22.36 -7.73
N ALA A 98 6.33 -22.40 -8.07
CA ALA A 98 6.99 -23.63 -8.53
C ALA A 98 7.29 -24.60 -7.39
N VAL A 99 7.55 -24.09 -6.20
CA VAL A 99 7.88 -24.87 -4.99
C VAL A 99 6.98 -24.39 -3.85
N PRO A 100 5.71 -24.82 -3.82
CA PRO A 100 4.71 -24.33 -2.87
C PRO A 100 4.89 -24.96 -1.48
N VAL A 101 5.93 -24.56 -0.78
CA VAL A 101 6.24 -24.99 0.59
C VAL A 101 6.36 -23.77 1.53
N PRO A 102 6.14 -23.93 2.84
CA PRO A 102 6.28 -22.83 3.80
C PRO A 102 7.60 -22.08 3.70
N ALA A 103 8.70 -22.81 3.51
CA ALA A 103 10.05 -22.24 3.44
C ALA A 103 10.24 -21.28 2.25
N SER A 104 9.74 -21.65 1.05
CA SER A 104 9.80 -20.79 -0.14
C SER A 104 8.97 -19.52 0.05
N PHE A 105 7.77 -19.66 0.60
CA PHE A 105 6.89 -18.52 0.89
C PHE A 105 7.52 -17.54 1.89
N VAL A 106 8.10 -18.06 2.98
CA VAL A 106 8.80 -17.28 4.00
C VAL A 106 10.00 -16.55 3.40
N PHE A 107 10.86 -17.27 2.69
CA PHE A 107 12.05 -16.70 2.05
C PHE A 107 11.69 -15.61 1.04
N CYS A 108 10.70 -15.87 0.19
CA CYS A 108 10.27 -14.90 -0.82
C CYS A 108 9.63 -13.67 -0.18
N THR A 109 8.73 -13.85 0.80
CA THR A 109 8.05 -12.76 1.48
C THR A 109 9.03 -11.90 2.29
N LEU A 110 10.05 -12.52 2.91
CA LEU A 110 10.99 -11.81 3.77
C LEU A 110 12.11 -11.13 2.99
N ILE A 111 12.59 -11.73 1.91
CA ILE A 111 13.82 -11.28 1.21
C ILE A 111 13.52 -10.81 -0.21
N MET A 112 12.91 -11.66 -1.05
CA MET A 112 12.78 -11.38 -2.48
C MET A 112 11.80 -10.25 -2.76
N LEU A 113 10.60 -10.32 -2.18
CA LEU A 113 9.53 -9.35 -2.45
C LEU A 113 9.82 -7.96 -1.86
N PRO A 114 10.44 -7.78 -0.68
CA PRO A 114 10.89 -6.46 -0.23
C PRO A 114 11.87 -5.78 -1.19
N VAL A 115 12.79 -6.54 -1.80
CA VAL A 115 13.69 -5.98 -2.83
C VAL A 115 12.88 -5.57 -4.05
N TYR A 116 11.96 -6.40 -4.53
CA TYR A 116 11.08 -6.07 -5.64
C TYR A 116 10.20 -4.83 -5.35
N ASN A 117 9.67 -4.69 -4.15
CA ASN A 117 8.83 -3.56 -3.76
C ASN A 117 9.54 -2.21 -3.81
N SER A 118 10.88 -2.18 -3.71
CA SER A 118 11.67 -0.96 -3.90
C SER A 118 11.57 -0.37 -5.31
N MET A 119 11.05 -1.14 -6.27
CA MET A 119 10.80 -0.71 -7.64
C MET A 119 9.93 0.55 -7.72
N THR A 120 8.95 0.72 -6.83
CA THR A 120 8.13 1.94 -6.77
C THR A 120 8.97 3.18 -6.55
N SER A 121 9.88 3.15 -5.60
CA SER A 121 10.78 4.26 -5.29
C SER A 121 11.67 4.61 -6.49
N LEU A 122 12.20 3.59 -7.18
CA LEU A 122 13.03 3.76 -8.37
C LEU A 122 12.25 4.37 -9.55
N LEU A 123 11.02 3.91 -9.80
CA LEU A 123 10.19 4.42 -10.88
C LEU A 123 9.77 5.87 -10.62
N PHE A 124 9.36 6.21 -9.40
CA PHE A 124 9.04 7.58 -9.04
C PHE A 124 10.28 8.51 -9.11
N ALA A 125 11.46 8.03 -8.70
CA ALA A 125 12.70 8.78 -8.82
C ALA A 125 13.08 9.04 -10.28
N ASN A 126 12.98 8.02 -11.15
CA ASN A 126 13.22 8.15 -12.59
C ASN A 126 12.27 9.16 -13.24
N VAL A 127 10.98 9.07 -12.95
CA VAL A 127 9.95 10.01 -13.44
C VAL A 127 10.23 11.43 -12.97
N ARG A 128 10.61 11.62 -11.71
CA ARG A 128 10.97 12.93 -11.16
C ARG A 128 12.22 13.51 -11.84
N ALA A 129 13.24 12.68 -12.11
CA ALA A 129 14.44 13.12 -12.80
C ALA A 129 14.11 13.65 -14.22
N ILE A 130 13.24 12.97 -14.96
CA ILE A 130 12.79 13.39 -16.29
C ILE A 130 11.99 14.71 -16.20
N ALA A 131 11.02 14.78 -15.28
CA ALA A 131 10.20 15.97 -15.11
C ALA A 131 11.03 17.21 -14.74
N ASN A 132 12.09 17.05 -13.96
CA ASN A 132 13.02 18.13 -13.62
C ASN A 132 13.88 18.56 -14.82
N ALA A 133 14.32 17.61 -15.64
CA ALA A 133 15.10 17.91 -16.87
C ALA A 133 14.27 18.73 -17.89
N GLU A 134 12.95 18.59 -17.91
CA GLU A 134 12.02 19.33 -18.76
C GLU A 134 11.52 20.65 -18.16
N GLY A 135 12.15 21.14 -17.08
CA GLY A 135 11.82 22.43 -16.48
C GLY A 135 10.69 22.39 -15.44
N GLY A 136 10.27 21.19 -14.99
CA GLY A 136 9.39 20.99 -13.83
C GLY A 136 7.91 21.35 -14.02
N ARG A 137 7.52 21.94 -15.15
CA ARG A 137 6.13 22.43 -15.39
C ARG A 137 5.08 21.32 -15.34
N ASP A 138 5.44 20.13 -15.78
CA ASP A 138 4.51 19.00 -15.91
C ASP A 138 4.69 17.92 -14.82
N ALA A 139 5.57 18.16 -13.83
CA ALA A 139 5.89 17.17 -12.80
C ALA A 139 4.66 16.69 -12.01
N ALA A 140 3.74 17.58 -11.67
CA ALA A 140 2.50 17.23 -10.97
C ALA A 140 1.58 16.36 -11.83
N ALA A 141 1.47 16.66 -13.13
CA ALA A 141 0.69 15.92 -14.10
C ALA A 141 1.24 14.50 -14.29
N ILE A 142 2.55 14.40 -14.46
CA ILE A 142 3.27 13.14 -14.64
C ILE A 142 3.11 12.25 -13.39
N ASN A 143 3.33 12.80 -12.19
CA ASN A 143 3.15 12.06 -10.95
C ASN A 143 1.70 11.56 -10.75
N SER A 144 0.70 12.36 -11.11
CA SER A 144 -0.70 11.97 -11.05
C SER A 144 -1.01 10.83 -12.03
N GLY A 145 -0.48 10.88 -13.25
CA GLY A 145 -0.63 9.82 -14.24
C GLY A 145 -0.01 8.49 -13.78
N VAL A 146 1.19 8.55 -13.20
CA VAL A 146 1.89 7.37 -12.66
C VAL A 146 1.11 6.75 -11.50
N ARG A 147 0.56 7.56 -10.59
CA ARG A 147 -0.30 7.07 -9.50
C ARG A 147 -1.61 6.46 -10.01
N ALA A 148 -2.23 7.08 -11.02
CA ALA A 148 -3.43 6.54 -11.63
C ALA A 148 -3.22 5.15 -12.23
N ALA A 149 -2.04 4.86 -12.79
CA ALA A 149 -1.70 3.54 -13.33
C ALA A 149 -1.74 2.43 -12.26
N ILE A 150 -1.27 2.70 -11.03
CA ILE A 150 -1.40 1.75 -9.91
C ILE A 150 -2.87 1.51 -9.58
N SER A 151 -3.66 2.58 -9.47
CA SER A 151 -5.08 2.48 -9.14
C SER A 151 -5.85 1.65 -10.17
N VAL A 152 -5.56 1.83 -11.47
CA VAL A 152 -6.16 1.02 -12.54
C VAL A 152 -5.83 -0.46 -12.37
N ALA A 153 -4.59 -0.80 -11.99
CA ALA A 153 -4.22 -2.18 -11.72
C ALA A 153 -5.04 -2.77 -10.57
N TRP A 154 -5.17 -2.05 -9.45
CA TRP A 154 -5.95 -2.51 -8.28
C TRP A 154 -7.46 -2.65 -8.58
N VAL A 155 -8.01 -1.86 -9.51
CA VAL A 155 -9.41 -1.99 -9.95
C VAL A 155 -9.63 -3.22 -10.83
N LEU A 156 -8.73 -3.46 -11.78
CA LEU A 156 -8.96 -4.47 -12.82
C LEU A 156 -8.44 -5.86 -12.42
N VAL A 157 -7.27 -5.92 -11.79
CA VAL A 157 -6.52 -7.17 -11.64
C VAL A 157 -7.15 -8.14 -10.65
N PRO A 158 -7.66 -7.73 -9.46
CA PRO A 158 -8.28 -8.69 -8.54
C PRO A 158 -9.45 -9.44 -9.17
N GLY A 159 -10.29 -8.74 -9.94
CA GLY A 159 -11.38 -9.36 -10.69
C GLY A 159 -10.91 -10.32 -11.78
N LEU A 160 -9.85 -9.96 -12.53
CA LEU A 160 -9.25 -10.85 -13.53
C LEU A 160 -8.65 -12.11 -12.88
N VAL A 161 -7.96 -11.95 -11.76
CA VAL A 161 -7.40 -13.10 -11.01
C VAL A 161 -8.51 -13.98 -10.47
N ALA A 162 -9.59 -13.37 -9.94
CA ALA A 162 -10.76 -14.12 -9.50
C ALA A 162 -11.32 -15.02 -10.61
N LEU A 163 -11.42 -14.51 -11.85
CA LEU A 163 -11.86 -15.31 -13.00
C LEU A 163 -10.91 -16.47 -13.31
N VAL A 164 -9.60 -16.28 -13.20
CA VAL A 164 -8.60 -17.34 -13.39
C VAL A 164 -8.69 -18.41 -12.30
N LEU A 165 -9.08 -18.01 -11.08
CA LEU A 165 -9.18 -18.91 -9.94
C LEU A 165 -10.52 -19.64 -9.82
N VAL A 166 -11.51 -19.32 -10.67
CA VAL A 166 -12.81 -20.00 -10.68
C VAL A 166 -12.63 -21.52 -10.79
N GLY A 167 -13.23 -22.26 -9.86
CA GLY A 167 -13.20 -23.73 -9.82
C GLY A 167 -11.85 -24.33 -9.47
N ARG A 168 -10.86 -23.53 -9.08
CA ARG A 168 -9.55 -24.05 -8.64
C ARG A 168 -9.52 -24.16 -7.11
N GLY A 169 -8.92 -25.25 -6.63
CA GLY A 169 -8.73 -25.48 -5.19
C GLY A 169 -7.52 -24.74 -4.60
N SER A 170 -6.73 -24.04 -5.43
CA SER A 170 -5.51 -23.32 -5.01
C SER A 170 -5.48 -21.92 -5.58
N MET A 171 -4.95 -20.98 -4.79
CA MET A 171 -4.73 -19.58 -5.17
C MET A 171 -3.32 -19.32 -5.72
N LEU A 172 -2.45 -20.32 -5.73
CA LEU A 172 -1.07 -20.22 -6.26
C LEU A 172 -0.98 -19.71 -7.71
N PRO A 173 -1.94 -19.94 -8.63
CA PRO A 173 -1.91 -19.34 -9.96
C PRO A 173 -1.85 -17.79 -9.94
N ALA A 174 -2.27 -17.14 -8.87
CA ALA A 174 -2.09 -15.70 -8.70
C ALA A 174 -0.60 -15.31 -8.67
N TYR A 175 0.24 -16.13 -8.05
CA TYR A 175 1.70 -15.95 -8.03
C TYR A 175 2.33 -16.22 -9.40
N LEU A 176 1.82 -17.17 -10.16
CA LEU A 176 2.25 -17.37 -11.55
C LEU A 176 1.95 -16.13 -12.41
N LEU A 177 0.74 -15.58 -12.30
CA LEU A 177 0.37 -14.36 -13.02
C LEU A 177 1.28 -13.18 -12.64
N ALA A 178 1.59 -13.04 -11.35
CA ALA A 178 2.52 -12.01 -10.88
C ALA A 178 3.93 -12.23 -11.45
N CYS A 179 4.43 -13.46 -11.46
CA CYS A 179 5.71 -13.80 -12.08
C CYS A 179 5.73 -13.43 -13.57
N LEU A 180 4.71 -13.78 -14.33
CA LEU A 180 4.57 -13.41 -15.74
C LEU A 180 4.52 -11.89 -15.92
N GLY A 181 3.82 -11.17 -15.05
CA GLY A 181 3.81 -9.71 -15.02
C GLY A 181 5.20 -9.11 -14.81
N CYS A 182 6.01 -9.69 -13.91
CA CYS A 182 7.41 -9.30 -13.72
C CYS A 182 8.27 -9.57 -14.96
N ILE A 183 8.10 -10.72 -15.61
CA ILE A 183 8.83 -11.07 -16.84
C ILE A 183 8.51 -10.06 -17.97
N VAL A 184 7.23 -9.77 -18.18
CA VAL A 184 6.80 -8.79 -19.19
C VAL A 184 7.37 -7.41 -18.87
N ASN A 185 7.36 -7.02 -17.60
CA ASN A 185 7.90 -5.74 -17.15
C ASN A 185 9.42 -5.66 -17.36
N LEU A 186 10.15 -6.71 -17.00
CA LEU A 186 11.60 -6.80 -17.26
C LEU A 186 11.92 -6.74 -18.74
N ALA A 187 11.22 -7.48 -19.57
CA ALA A 187 11.41 -7.47 -21.03
C ALA A 187 11.15 -6.08 -21.60
N MET A 188 10.07 -5.42 -21.16
CA MET A 188 9.76 -4.05 -21.60
C MET A 188 10.86 -3.06 -21.23
N VAL A 189 11.35 -3.09 -19.97
CA VAL A 189 12.44 -2.20 -19.53
C VAL A 189 13.73 -2.52 -20.27
N TYR A 190 14.03 -3.80 -20.49
CA TYR A 190 15.22 -4.22 -21.22
C TYR A 190 15.23 -3.73 -22.68
N PHE A 191 14.12 -3.86 -23.40
CA PHE A 191 14.08 -3.52 -24.83
C PHE A 191 13.75 -2.04 -25.12
N LYS A 192 13.02 -1.36 -24.22
CA LYS A 192 12.42 -0.05 -24.52
C LYS A 192 12.96 1.09 -23.68
N LEU A 193 13.51 0.84 -22.47
CA LEU A 193 14.03 1.92 -21.64
C LEU A 193 15.47 2.25 -22.10
N PRO A 194 15.74 3.49 -22.58
CA PRO A 194 17.09 3.89 -22.94
C PRO A 194 18.03 3.75 -21.74
N ALA A 195 19.27 3.36 -21.99
CA ALA A 195 20.32 3.52 -21.00
C ALA A 195 20.52 5.02 -20.82
N ALA A 196 20.00 5.59 -19.72
CA ALA A 196 20.27 6.98 -19.42
C ALA A 196 21.77 7.14 -19.17
N GLU A 197 22.44 7.96 -19.94
CA GLU A 197 23.73 8.51 -19.57
C GLU A 197 23.53 9.23 -18.24
N GLY A 198 24.31 8.86 -17.23
CA GLY A 198 24.08 9.20 -15.85
C GLY A 198 23.70 10.65 -15.63
N SER A 199 22.51 10.89 -15.12
CA SER A 199 22.19 12.21 -14.58
C SER A 199 23.20 12.50 -13.47
N PRO A 200 23.81 13.70 -13.44
CA PRO A 200 24.75 14.04 -12.38
C PRO A 200 24.09 13.79 -11.04
N PRO A 201 24.81 13.19 -10.07
CA PRO A 201 24.25 12.87 -8.77
C PRO A 201 23.62 14.11 -8.18
N ALA A 202 22.34 14.02 -7.80
CA ALA A 202 21.64 15.11 -7.15
C ALA A 202 22.49 15.56 -5.96
N LYS A 203 22.83 16.87 -5.90
CA LYS A 203 23.59 17.43 -4.79
C LYS A 203 22.84 17.08 -3.50
N SER A 204 23.29 16.03 -2.83
CA SER A 204 22.78 15.63 -1.54
C SER A 204 23.00 16.80 -0.58
N HIS A 205 21.94 17.48 -0.21
CA HIS A 205 21.99 18.36 0.94
C HIS A 205 22.31 17.47 2.14
N ARG A 206 23.52 17.58 2.66
CA ARG A 206 23.99 16.96 3.90
C ARG A 206 23.21 17.53 5.10
N HIS A 207 21.93 17.27 5.17
CA HIS A 207 21.24 17.44 6.45
C HIS A 207 21.59 16.23 7.30
N SER A 208 22.03 16.49 8.53
CA SER A 208 22.33 15.42 9.49
C SER A 208 21.11 14.53 9.66
N TYR A 209 21.22 13.28 9.22
CA TYR A 209 20.15 12.27 9.41
C TYR A 209 19.72 12.17 10.88
N LEU A 210 20.67 12.33 11.81
CA LEU A 210 20.42 12.29 13.26
C LEU A 210 19.50 13.43 13.74
N ALA A 211 19.67 14.66 13.20
CA ALA A 211 18.79 15.79 13.55
C ALA A 211 17.37 15.58 13.00
N SER A 212 17.24 14.97 11.82
CA SER A 212 15.94 14.62 11.23
C SER A 212 15.22 13.54 12.04
N PHE A 213 15.96 12.53 12.53
CA PHE A 213 15.39 11.50 13.41
C PHE A 213 14.95 12.07 14.77
N ALA A 214 15.72 12.99 15.36
CA ALA A 214 15.36 13.62 16.63
C ALA A 214 14.05 14.42 16.53
N GLU A 215 13.77 15.04 15.39
CA GLU A 215 12.54 15.79 15.16
C GLU A 215 11.32 14.89 14.98
N VAL A 216 11.49 13.76 14.28
CA VAL A 216 10.46 12.71 14.15
C VAL A 216 10.12 12.09 15.51
N LEU A 217 11.12 11.91 16.36
CA LEU A 217 10.97 11.39 17.73
C LEU A 217 10.49 12.44 18.74
N SER A 218 10.27 13.70 18.33
CA SER A 218 9.68 14.69 19.23
C SER A 218 8.31 14.19 19.72
N PRO A 219 7.98 14.28 21.02
CA PRO A 219 6.77 13.68 21.59
C PRO A 219 5.49 14.12 20.88
N ARG A 220 5.47 15.37 20.38
CA ARG A 220 4.32 15.95 19.67
C ARG A 220 4.10 15.32 18.29
N VAL A 221 5.16 15.14 17.50
CA VAL A 221 5.08 14.53 16.15
C VAL A 221 4.83 13.05 16.30
N PHE A 222 5.55 12.38 17.19
CA PHE A 222 5.44 10.94 17.41
C PHE A 222 4.02 10.52 17.88
N ALA A 223 3.41 11.26 18.81
CA ALA A 223 2.06 10.97 19.27
C ALA A 223 1.01 11.07 18.14
N ARG A 224 1.13 12.10 17.28
CA ARG A 224 0.27 12.26 16.10
C ARG A 224 0.49 11.18 15.06
N LEU A 225 1.74 10.85 14.81
CA LEU A 225 2.11 9.77 13.90
C LEU A 225 1.57 8.43 14.40
N MET A 226 1.66 8.16 15.71
CA MET A 226 1.11 6.95 16.32
C MET A 226 -0.43 6.90 16.22
N ALA A 227 -1.11 8.02 16.42
CA ALA A 227 -2.56 8.10 16.26
C ALA A 227 -2.99 7.77 14.82
N VAL A 228 -2.31 8.36 13.82
CA VAL A 228 -2.57 8.05 12.41
C VAL A 228 -2.21 6.61 12.08
N SER A 229 -1.09 6.10 12.60
CA SER A 229 -0.68 4.70 12.39
C SER A 229 -1.67 3.70 12.98
N LEU A 230 -2.29 3.99 14.12
CA LEU A 230 -3.38 3.18 14.67
C LEU A 230 -4.60 3.19 13.75
N VAL A 231 -4.98 4.35 13.21
CA VAL A 231 -6.07 4.45 12.24
C VAL A 231 -5.74 3.66 10.97
N THR A 232 -4.58 3.87 10.38
CA THR A 232 -4.21 3.21 9.12
C THR A 232 -3.87 1.72 9.29
N SER A 233 -3.54 1.27 10.51
CA SER A 233 -3.36 -0.16 10.80
C SER A 233 -4.62 -0.98 10.57
N THR A 234 -5.80 -0.37 10.69
CA THR A 234 -7.09 -1.03 10.43
C THR A 234 -7.21 -1.51 8.98
N LEU A 235 -6.64 -0.79 8.00
CA LEU A 235 -6.57 -1.21 6.60
C LEU A 235 -5.73 -2.48 6.44
N HIS A 236 -4.60 -2.55 7.14
CA HIS A 236 -3.70 -3.71 7.08
C HIS A 236 -4.29 -4.92 7.82
N VAL A 237 -4.97 -4.71 8.96
CA VAL A 237 -5.74 -5.77 9.64
C VAL A 237 -6.80 -6.33 8.70
N ASN A 238 -7.58 -5.45 8.05
CA ASN A 238 -8.59 -5.88 7.07
C ASN A 238 -7.97 -6.69 5.93
N ALA A 239 -6.86 -6.24 5.35
CA ALA A 239 -6.18 -6.94 4.27
C ALA A 239 -5.76 -8.37 4.66
N ALA A 240 -5.46 -8.61 5.95
CA ALA A 240 -5.12 -9.93 6.45
C ALA A 240 -6.36 -10.77 6.77
N VAL A 241 -7.39 -10.21 7.45
CA VAL A 241 -8.52 -11.00 7.98
C VAL A 241 -9.67 -11.16 6.98
N GLN A 242 -9.93 -10.16 6.11
CA GLN A 242 -11.07 -10.20 5.19
C GLN A 242 -11.07 -11.44 4.29
N PRO A 243 -9.95 -11.83 3.63
CA PRO A 243 -9.92 -13.04 2.81
C PRO A 243 -10.18 -14.32 3.62
N LEU A 244 -9.66 -14.36 4.86
CA LEU A 244 -9.85 -15.48 5.79
C LEU A 244 -11.29 -15.56 6.31
N ILE A 245 -11.94 -14.43 6.56
CA ILE A 245 -13.37 -14.39 6.93
C ILE A 245 -14.24 -14.81 5.73
N ILE A 246 -13.94 -14.32 4.53
CA ILE A 246 -14.69 -14.68 3.32
C ILE A 246 -14.68 -16.19 3.10
N THR A 247 -13.51 -16.82 3.14
CA THR A 247 -13.37 -18.26 2.87
C THR A 247 -13.66 -19.14 4.08
N GLY A 248 -13.69 -18.57 5.27
CA GLY A 248 -14.00 -19.26 6.54
C GLY A 248 -15.41 -18.99 7.03
N ALA A 249 -15.57 -18.07 8.00
CA ALA A 249 -16.82 -17.81 8.71
C ALA A 249 -17.98 -17.40 7.80
N ALA A 250 -17.72 -16.68 6.70
CA ALA A 250 -18.74 -16.26 5.75
C ALA A 250 -19.11 -17.36 4.73
N GLY A 251 -18.36 -18.46 4.63
CA GLY A 251 -18.65 -19.58 3.72
C GLY A 251 -18.57 -19.22 2.23
N GLY A 252 -17.81 -18.19 1.88
CA GLY A 252 -17.57 -17.77 0.50
C GLY A 252 -16.45 -18.55 -0.16
N THR A 253 -16.16 -18.19 -1.40
CA THR A 253 -15.17 -18.82 -2.27
C THR A 253 -13.95 -17.92 -2.47
N VAL A 254 -12.88 -18.49 -3.01
CA VAL A 254 -11.68 -17.76 -3.44
C VAL A 254 -12.02 -16.66 -4.47
N THR A 255 -13.00 -16.91 -5.33
CA THR A 255 -13.49 -15.95 -6.32
C THR A 255 -14.08 -14.70 -5.64
N ASP A 256 -14.80 -14.88 -4.54
CA ASP A 256 -15.41 -13.77 -3.80
C ASP A 256 -14.36 -12.78 -3.27
N ILE A 257 -13.16 -13.27 -2.89
CA ILE A 257 -12.05 -12.41 -2.46
C ILE A 257 -11.71 -11.39 -3.55
N GLY A 258 -11.43 -11.87 -4.76
CA GLY A 258 -11.02 -11.00 -5.86
C GLY A 258 -12.12 -10.06 -6.34
N VAL A 259 -13.37 -10.53 -6.37
CA VAL A 259 -14.53 -9.72 -6.75
C VAL A 259 -14.75 -8.60 -5.72
N VAL A 260 -14.75 -8.91 -4.43
CA VAL A 260 -14.91 -7.93 -3.35
C VAL A 260 -13.80 -6.88 -3.41
N VAL A 261 -12.53 -7.30 -3.52
CA VAL A 261 -11.39 -6.37 -3.59
C VAL A 261 -11.48 -5.49 -4.85
N GLY A 262 -11.86 -6.05 -5.99
CA GLY A 262 -12.05 -5.29 -7.23
C GLY A 262 -13.15 -4.23 -7.12
N ILE A 263 -14.30 -4.58 -6.54
CA ILE A 263 -15.41 -3.64 -6.31
C ILE A 263 -14.97 -2.53 -5.34
N VAL A 264 -14.33 -2.90 -4.22
CA VAL A 264 -13.82 -1.93 -3.24
C VAL A 264 -12.85 -0.96 -3.90
N ALA A 265 -11.85 -1.47 -4.64
CA ALA A 265 -10.86 -0.63 -5.32
C ALA A 265 -11.50 0.32 -6.36
N PHE A 266 -12.49 -0.15 -7.11
CA PHE A 266 -13.23 0.70 -8.04
C PHE A 266 -13.98 1.83 -7.32
N LEU A 267 -14.69 1.50 -6.25
CA LEU A 267 -15.44 2.48 -5.46
C LEU A 267 -14.52 3.46 -4.72
N GLU A 268 -13.36 2.99 -4.24
CA GLU A 268 -12.33 3.85 -3.61
C GLU A 268 -11.88 4.97 -4.54
N VAL A 269 -11.65 4.67 -5.82
CA VAL A 269 -11.25 5.70 -6.80
C VAL A 269 -12.31 6.79 -6.88
N VAL A 270 -13.60 6.43 -6.90
CA VAL A 270 -14.69 7.40 -6.91
C VAL A 270 -14.75 8.19 -5.60
N PHE A 271 -14.65 7.49 -4.47
CA PHE A 271 -14.81 8.09 -3.16
C PHE A 271 -13.63 8.96 -2.72
N ILE A 272 -12.42 8.75 -3.27
CA ILE A 272 -11.30 9.69 -3.08
C ILE A 272 -11.66 11.10 -3.57
N PHE A 273 -12.36 11.22 -4.71
CA PHE A 273 -12.82 12.53 -5.19
C PHE A 273 -13.93 13.12 -4.31
N VAL A 274 -14.78 12.28 -3.74
CA VAL A 274 -15.81 12.72 -2.79
C VAL A 274 -15.14 13.27 -1.52
N TRP A 275 -14.15 12.54 -0.96
CA TRP A 275 -13.40 13.01 0.20
C TRP A 275 -12.60 14.28 -0.09
N ALA A 276 -12.03 14.41 -1.28
CA ALA A 276 -11.36 15.65 -1.68
C ALA A 276 -12.31 16.85 -1.65
N ARG A 277 -13.59 16.68 -2.03
CA ARG A 277 -14.63 17.71 -1.88
C ARG A 277 -15.02 17.98 -0.44
N ILE A 278 -15.18 16.93 0.36
CA ILE A 278 -15.50 17.05 1.79
C ILE A 278 -14.42 17.85 2.52
N GLN A 279 -13.15 17.63 2.21
CA GLN A 279 -12.01 18.33 2.80
C GLN A 279 -11.98 19.85 2.48
N LEU A 280 -12.69 20.33 1.46
CA LEU A 280 -12.83 21.77 1.21
C LEU A 280 -13.66 22.47 2.30
N HIS A 281 -14.53 21.72 3.00
CA HIS A 281 -15.47 22.26 3.99
C HIS A 281 -15.25 21.69 5.40
N MET A 282 -14.37 20.70 5.55
CA MET A 282 -14.11 19.99 6.81
C MET A 282 -12.62 20.00 7.14
N HIS A 283 -12.28 20.21 8.41
CA HIS A 283 -10.89 20.13 8.86
C HIS A 283 -10.32 18.72 8.63
N PRO A 284 -9.06 18.56 8.14
CA PRO A 284 -8.47 17.24 7.83
C PRO A 284 -8.55 16.24 8.99
N VAL A 285 -8.32 16.66 10.22
CA VAL A 285 -8.41 15.82 11.42
C VAL A 285 -9.83 15.29 11.62
N THR A 286 -10.85 16.12 11.45
CA THR A 286 -12.25 15.70 11.59
C THR A 286 -12.66 14.78 10.46
N ALA A 287 -12.21 15.04 9.23
CA ALA A 287 -12.47 14.18 8.07
C ALA A 287 -11.81 12.81 8.25
N LEU A 288 -10.55 12.77 8.70
CA LEU A 288 -9.85 11.53 8.99
C LEU A 288 -10.52 10.74 10.12
N ALA A 289 -10.93 11.41 11.20
CA ALA A 289 -11.64 10.76 12.30
C ALA A 289 -13.00 10.21 11.86
N ALA A 290 -13.73 10.93 11.00
CA ALA A 290 -14.99 10.42 10.43
C ALA A 290 -14.78 9.19 9.56
N GLY A 291 -13.76 9.20 8.68
CA GLY A 291 -13.37 8.04 7.89
C GLY A 291 -12.99 6.84 8.77
N ALA A 292 -12.21 7.08 9.82
CA ALA A 292 -11.79 6.06 10.78
C ALA A 292 -12.97 5.47 11.55
N ALA A 293 -13.92 6.29 11.98
CA ALA A 293 -15.14 5.83 12.64
C ALA A 293 -15.99 4.95 11.71
N LEU A 294 -16.16 5.35 10.45
CA LEU A 294 -16.87 4.54 9.45
C LEU A 294 -16.15 3.21 9.17
N TYR A 295 -14.82 3.23 9.09
CA TYR A 295 -14.04 2.01 8.88
C TYR A 295 -14.09 1.07 10.09
N THR A 296 -14.14 1.63 11.29
CA THR A 296 -14.38 0.88 12.54
C THR A 296 -15.74 0.18 12.51
N VAL A 297 -16.81 0.88 12.10
CA VAL A 297 -18.13 0.27 11.93
C VAL A 297 -18.09 -0.85 10.90
N TYR A 298 -17.40 -0.64 9.77
CA TYR A 298 -17.19 -1.67 8.76
C TYR A 298 -16.51 -2.91 9.36
N LEU A 299 -15.40 -2.76 10.11
CA LEU A 299 -14.68 -3.89 10.71
C LEU A 299 -15.52 -4.66 11.71
N VAL A 300 -16.36 -3.97 12.49
CA VAL A 300 -17.32 -4.63 13.40
C VAL A 300 -18.32 -5.47 12.61
N LEU A 301 -18.91 -4.91 11.56
CA LEU A 301 -19.88 -5.61 10.72
C LEU A 301 -19.23 -6.75 9.93
N LEU A 302 -17.97 -6.60 9.48
CA LEU A 302 -17.20 -7.67 8.85
C LEU A 302 -16.96 -8.82 9.82
N GLY A 303 -16.57 -8.54 11.08
CA GLY A 303 -16.40 -9.56 12.11
C GLY A 303 -17.67 -10.32 12.45
N LEU A 304 -18.85 -9.74 12.22
CA LEU A 304 -20.16 -10.37 12.41
C LEU A 304 -20.70 -11.06 11.14
N SER A 305 -19.94 -11.03 10.03
CA SER A 305 -20.38 -11.59 8.77
C SER A 305 -20.37 -13.13 8.82
N SER A 306 -21.52 -13.73 8.48
CA SER A 306 -21.75 -15.19 8.49
C SER A 306 -22.22 -15.73 7.13
N ALA A 307 -22.27 -14.86 6.12
CA ALA A 307 -22.62 -15.23 4.75
C ALA A 307 -21.89 -14.35 3.74
N PRO A 308 -21.58 -14.84 2.52
CA PRO A 308 -20.83 -14.08 1.52
C PRO A 308 -21.51 -12.75 1.16
N TRP A 309 -22.81 -12.73 1.05
CA TRP A 309 -23.56 -11.53 0.70
C TRP A 309 -23.44 -10.40 1.75
N HIS A 310 -23.17 -10.69 3.02
CA HIS A 310 -22.89 -9.68 4.03
C HIS A 310 -21.67 -8.85 3.62
N VAL A 311 -20.60 -9.53 3.18
CA VAL A 311 -19.36 -8.87 2.77
C VAL A 311 -19.58 -8.02 1.53
N TYR A 312 -20.38 -8.49 0.55
CA TYR A 312 -20.74 -7.70 -0.64
C TYR A 312 -21.50 -6.41 -0.28
N VAL A 313 -22.48 -6.49 0.61
CA VAL A 313 -23.24 -5.31 1.07
C VAL A 313 -22.36 -4.31 1.80
N LEU A 314 -21.30 -4.77 2.45
CA LEU A 314 -20.35 -3.92 3.18
C LEU A 314 -19.31 -3.24 2.25
N THR A 315 -19.18 -3.64 0.98
CA THR A 315 -18.18 -3.07 0.07
C THR A 315 -18.28 -1.56 -0.11
N PRO A 316 -19.47 -0.92 -0.24
CA PRO A 316 -19.56 0.53 -0.37
C PRO A 316 -19.10 1.26 0.90
N LEU A 317 -19.42 0.73 2.07
CA LEU A 317 -18.99 1.29 3.36
C LEU A 317 -17.48 1.17 3.51
N SER A 318 -16.93 -0.02 3.23
CA SER A 318 -15.48 -0.27 3.24
C SER A 318 -14.76 0.71 2.32
N ALA A 319 -15.18 0.80 1.05
CA ALA A 319 -14.54 1.63 0.06
C ALA A 319 -14.62 3.13 0.40
N PHE A 320 -15.78 3.60 0.88
CA PHE A 320 -15.94 5.00 1.28
C PHE A 320 -15.03 5.36 2.45
N ALA A 321 -14.99 4.53 3.46
CA ALA A 321 -14.16 4.76 4.63
C ALA A 321 -12.66 4.58 4.31
N ALA A 322 -12.27 3.54 3.55
CA ALA A 322 -10.89 3.32 3.14
C ALA A 322 -10.34 4.46 2.29
N ALA A 323 -11.14 5.05 1.40
CA ALA A 323 -10.74 6.20 0.59
C ALA A 323 -10.28 7.39 1.45
N ALA A 324 -10.92 7.62 2.61
CA ALA A 324 -10.48 8.62 3.58
C ALA A 324 -9.13 8.24 4.22
N LEU A 325 -9.00 6.98 4.66
CA LEU A 325 -7.83 6.48 5.37
C LEU A 325 -6.59 6.35 4.46
N ILE A 326 -6.77 6.26 3.16
CA ILE A 326 -5.70 6.21 2.16
C ILE A 326 -5.26 7.63 1.76
N SER A 327 -6.21 8.55 1.56
CA SER A 327 -5.90 9.87 0.97
C SER A 327 -5.55 10.93 2.01
N ILE A 328 -6.30 11.04 3.11
CA ILE A 328 -6.16 12.12 4.08
C ILE A 328 -4.86 12.04 4.90
N PRO A 329 -4.40 10.85 5.36
CA PRO A 329 -3.17 10.76 6.13
C PRO A 329 -1.94 11.31 5.41
N ILE A 330 -1.88 11.20 4.08
CA ILE A 330 -0.73 11.66 3.30
C ILE A 330 -0.52 13.17 3.49
N THR A 331 -1.58 13.96 3.32
CA THR A 331 -1.52 15.41 3.50
C THR A 331 -1.33 15.79 4.95
N TYR A 332 -2.07 15.18 5.87
CA TYR A 332 -1.96 15.44 7.30
C TYR A 332 -0.53 15.20 7.84
N ILE A 333 0.09 14.06 7.46
CA ILE A 333 1.45 13.72 7.88
C ILE A 333 2.47 14.70 7.29
N GLN A 334 2.31 15.12 6.04
CA GLN A 334 3.18 16.11 5.41
C GLN A 334 3.07 17.49 6.10
N ASP A 335 1.88 17.86 6.55
CA ASP A 335 1.65 19.11 7.25
C ASP A 335 2.21 19.13 8.68
N LEU A 336 2.48 17.98 9.29
CA LEU A 336 3.13 17.91 10.62
C LEU A 336 4.53 18.56 10.65
N ILE A 337 5.25 18.53 9.51
CA ILE A 337 6.57 19.13 9.33
C ILE A 337 6.59 19.89 8.00
N ALA A 338 5.69 20.87 7.87
CA ALA A 338 5.51 21.64 6.64
C ALA A 338 6.79 22.40 6.21
N ASP A 339 7.61 22.81 7.18
CA ASP A 339 8.86 23.56 6.93
C ASP A 339 9.95 22.67 6.26
N ARG A 340 9.78 21.35 6.24
CA ARG A 340 10.72 20.37 5.68
C ARG A 340 10.02 19.31 4.82
N PRO A 341 9.68 19.61 3.55
CA PRO A 341 8.89 18.73 2.70
C PRO A 341 9.52 17.34 2.48
N GLY A 342 10.86 17.26 2.47
CA GLY A 342 11.57 15.98 2.33
C GLY A 342 11.40 15.09 3.57
N LEU A 343 11.43 15.67 4.76
CA LEU A 343 11.20 14.94 5.99
C LEU A 343 9.72 14.54 6.13
N GLY A 344 8.79 15.42 5.76
CA GLY A 344 7.36 15.13 5.73
C GLY A 344 7.02 13.92 4.84
N SER A 345 7.68 13.78 3.68
CA SER A 345 7.51 12.61 2.82
C SER A 345 8.07 11.32 3.43
N SER A 346 9.16 11.41 4.21
CA SER A 346 9.74 10.27 4.92
C SER A 346 8.83 9.76 6.04
N LEU A 347 8.06 10.66 6.69
CA LEU A 347 7.09 10.27 7.71
C LEU A 347 5.97 9.36 7.16
N ILE A 348 5.63 9.47 5.87
CA ILE A 348 4.67 8.56 5.24
C ILE A 348 5.21 7.12 5.27
N SER A 349 6.49 6.92 4.97
CA SER A 349 7.12 5.59 5.05
C SER A 349 7.17 5.07 6.48
N VAL A 350 7.43 5.95 7.44
CA VAL A 350 7.39 5.59 8.87
C VAL A 350 5.96 5.19 9.28
N ASN A 351 4.94 5.91 8.82
CA ASN A 351 3.55 5.55 9.08
C ASN A 351 3.20 4.18 8.48
N LEU A 352 3.62 3.89 7.26
CA LEU A 352 3.39 2.59 6.63
C LEU A 352 4.04 1.45 7.43
N PHE A 353 5.25 1.65 7.91
CA PHE A 353 5.93 0.68 8.77
C PHE A 353 5.23 0.49 10.12
N LEU A 354 4.89 1.59 10.80
CA LEU A 354 4.21 1.54 12.10
C LEU A 354 2.82 0.91 11.96
N SER A 355 2.04 1.28 10.95
CA SER A 355 0.70 0.71 10.74
C SER A 355 0.75 -0.77 10.37
N GLY A 356 1.70 -1.18 9.54
CA GLY A 356 1.95 -2.59 9.23
C GLY A 356 2.38 -3.39 10.46
N GLY A 357 3.31 -2.84 11.26
CA GLY A 357 3.76 -3.45 12.50
C GLY A 357 2.65 -3.57 13.55
N LEU A 358 1.85 -2.52 13.74
CA LEU A 358 0.69 -2.55 14.63
C LEU A 358 -0.34 -3.59 14.17
N SER A 359 -0.59 -3.68 12.85
CA SER A 359 -1.53 -4.67 12.32
C SER A 359 -1.07 -6.11 12.56
N ALA A 360 0.23 -6.38 12.44
CA ALA A 360 0.80 -7.69 12.72
C ALA A 360 0.64 -8.07 14.20
N ILE A 361 0.85 -7.12 15.12
CA ILE A 361 0.61 -7.32 16.56
C ILE A 361 -0.88 -7.58 16.82
N LEU A 362 -1.77 -6.78 16.23
CA LEU A 362 -3.22 -6.94 16.36
C LEU A 362 -3.68 -8.29 15.81
N PHE A 363 -3.13 -8.72 14.66
CA PHE A 363 -3.42 -10.02 14.08
C PHE A 363 -2.94 -11.15 15.01
N ALA A 364 -1.71 -11.10 15.52
CA ALA A 364 -1.16 -12.09 16.43
C ALA A 364 -1.97 -12.20 17.73
N LEU A 365 -2.38 -11.06 18.31
CA LEU A 365 -3.18 -11.05 19.53
C LEU A 365 -4.61 -11.53 19.26
N GLY A 366 -5.23 -11.06 18.17
CA GLY A 366 -6.59 -11.43 17.81
C GLY A 366 -6.72 -12.94 17.57
N THR A 367 -5.84 -13.52 16.78
CA THR A 367 -5.86 -14.97 16.46
C THR A 367 -5.44 -15.86 17.64
N ARG A 368 -4.72 -15.30 18.63
CA ARG A 368 -4.37 -16.03 19.85
C ARG A 368 -5.55 -16.15 20.82
N PHE A 369 -6.38 -15.11 20.93
CA PHE A 369 -7.47 -15.04 21.93
C PHE A 369 -8.86 -15.28 21.32
N SER A 370 -8.97 -15.26 19.99
CA SER A 370 -10.22 -15.42 19.26
C SER A 370 -9.93 -16.03 17.87
N ASP A 371 -10.83 -15.80 16.93
CA ASP A 371 -10.73 -16.15 15.52
C ASP A 371 -10.45 -14.91 14.65
N TYR A 372 -10.57 -15.03 13.33
CA TYR A 372 -10.41 -13.93 12.40
C TYR A 372 -11.49 -12.86 12.54
N SER A 373 -12.70 -13.26 12.93
CA SER A 373 -13.81 -12.36 13.24
C SER A 373 -13.51 -11.51 14.48
N GLY A 374 -13.04 -12.13 15.56
CA GLY A 374 -12.56 -11.43 16.74
C GLY A 374 -11.34 -10.55 16.47
N THR A 375 -10.47 -10.95 15.54
CA THR A 375 -9.33 -10.13 15.10
C THR A 375 -9.81 -8.86 14.38
N ALA A 376 -10.88 -8.94 13.57
CA ALA A 376 -11.50 -7.76 12.97
C ALA A 376 -12.08 -6.81 14.03
N LEU A 377 -12.71 -7.35 15.09
CA LEU A 377 -13.20 -6.55 16.23
C LEU A 377 -12.06 -5.88 17.00
N LEU A 378 -10.94 -6.57 17.20
CA LEU A 378 -9.76 -5.98 17.83
C LEU A 378 -9.16 -4.86 16.95
N GLY A 379 -9.16 -5.03 15.63
CA GLY A 379 -8.81 -3.97 14.67
C GLY A 379 -9.74 -2.76 14.77
N ALA A 380 -11.05 -3.00 14.94
CA ALA A 380 -12.02 -1.93 15.17
C ALA A 380 -11.73 -1.16 16.46
N LEU A 381 -11.36 -1.83 17.55
CA LEU A 381 -10.94 -1.19 18.80
C LEU A 381 -9.71 -0.32 18.60
N ALA A 382 -8.71 -0.80 17.88
CA ALA A 382 -7.52 0.00 17.54
C ALA A 382 -7.89 1.25 16.72
N GLY A 383 -8.84 1.14 15.79
CA GLY A 383 -9.40 2.26 15.05
C GLY A 383 -10.05 3.30 15.97
N ILE A 384 -10.86 2.87 16.95
CA ILE A 384 -11.47 3.75 17.97
C ILE A 384 -10.39 4.49 18.74
N LEU A 385 -9.39 3.78 19.26
CA LEU A 385 -8.28 4.38 20.00
C LEU A 385 -7.51 5.39 19.13
N GLY A 386 -7.26 5.04 17.87
CA GLY A 386 -6.55 5.90 16.93
C GLY A 386 -7.29 7.21 16.66
N PHE A 387 -8.57 7.18 16.30
CA PHE A 387 -9.30 8.42 16.00
C PHE A 387 -9.63 9.21 17.28
N ALA A 388 -9.86 8.56 18.43
CA ALA A 388 -10.03 9.25 19.70
C ALA A 388 -8.75 10.00 20.10
N LEU A 389 -7.58 9.37 19.97
CA LEU A 389 -6.28 10.00 20.21
C LEU A 389 -6.04 11.16 19.24
N LEU A 390 -6.36 11.00 17.95
CA LEU A 390 -6.24 12.05 16.95
C LEU A 390 -7.10 13.27 17.29
N LEU A 391 -8.36 13.07 17.67
CA LEU A 391 -9.27 14.13 18.10
C LEU A 391 -8.81 14.81 19.41
N TYR A 392 -8.25 14.06 20.33
CA TYR A 392 -7.68 14.60 21.57
C TYR A 392 -6.50 15.52 21.30
N LEU A 393 -5.57 15.09 20.42
CA LEU A 393 -4.35 15.86 20.14
C LEU A 393 -4.62 17.13 19.31
N ASP A 394 -5.51 17.06 18.32
CA ASP A 394 -5.70 18.14 17.33
C ASP A 394 -7.15 18.63 17.18
N GLY A 395 -8.12 18.00 17.83
CA GLY A 395 -9.54 18.40 17.74
C GLY A 395 -9.84 19.78 18.31
N GLY A 396 -9.01 20.29 19.24
CA GLY A 396 -9.14 21.65 19.79
C GLY A 396 -8.82 22.74 18.78
N GLY A 397 -7.89 22.50 17.84
CA GLY A 397 -7.56 23.45 16.76
C GLY A 397 -8.65 23.54 15.69
N ALA A 398 -9.34 22.44 15.43
CA ALA A 398 -10.46 22.39 14.50
C ALA A 398 -11.66 23.26 14.94
N ARG A 399 -11.89 23.34 16.25
CA ARG A 399 -12.98 24.17 16.82
C ARG A 399 -12.71 25.69 16.75
N ARG A 400 -11.45 26.12 16.72
CA ARG A 400 -11.10 27.55 16.66
C ARG A 400 -11.23 28.18 15.26
N LYS A 401 -10.93 27.42 14.19
CA LYS A 401 -11.04 27.90 12.80
C LYS A 401 -12.48 28.02 12.27
N HIS A 402 -13.44 27.34 12.87
CA HIS A 402 -14.87 27.48 12.49
C HIS A 402 -15.59 28.64 13.20
N ARG A 403 -14.91 29.38 14.09
CA ARG A 403 -15.47 30.54 14.78
C ARG A 403 -14.91 31.88 14.29
N GLN A 404 -14.06 31.89 13.30
CA GLN A 404 -13.60 33.06 12.55
C GLN A 404 -14.10 32.97 11.10
#